data_7cfb8f68df448674b94e457b485c2549
#
_entry.id   7cfb8f68df448674b94e457b485c2549
#
_cell.length_a   1.000
_cell.length_b   1.000
_cell.length_c   1.000
_cell.angle_alpha   90.00
_cell.angle_beta   90.00
_cell.angle_gamma   90.00
#
_symmetry.space_group_name_H-M   'P 1'
#
loop_
_entity.id
_entity.type
_entity.pdbx_description
1 polymer ?
#
loop_
_entity_poly.entity_id
_entity_poly.type
_entity_poly.pdbx_seq_one_letter_code
_entity_poly.pdbx_strand_id
1 'polypeptide(L)'
;DMEQGKVDLAINRFNEIPQSFHQVLVWRDSFSCLLNDKHPAAVGLNLKSYLDAQHIWVSKTGMGVGFGVNPEKQAGLGWIDQALDRIGQKRKISVFTRHYQMPGLLAANVDLIATLPSRIARIQAKNQNLILKDPPFYIPEFELKMAWCPLLHHHPAHRWLRQLILYVARQIIEEENRAYLLN
;
A
#
# COMPACT_ATOMS: atom_id res chain seq x y z
N ASP A 1 -12.19 15.47 10.92
CA ASP A 1 -13.47 15.15 10.23
C ASP A 1 -14.34 14.17 11.06
N MET A 2 -13.78 13.08 11.63
CA MET A 2 -14.54 12.16 12.52
C MET A 2 -14.99 12.85 13.82
N GLU A 3 -14.12 13.65 14.46
CA GLU A 3 -14.48 14.43 15.67
C GLU A 3 -15.59 15.44 15.42
N GLN A 4 -15.69 15.94 14.19
CA GLN A 4 -16.72 16.91 13.77
C GLN A 4 -17.99 16.23 13.24
N GLY A 5 -18.09 14.90 13.29
CA GLY A 5 -19.24 14.15 12.79
C GLY A 5 -19.44 14.20 11.28
N LYS A 6 -18.42 14.62 10.50
CA LYS A 6 -18.46 14.62 9.03
C LYS A 6 -18.16 13.25 8.42
N VAL A 7 -17.53 12.37 9.21
CA VAL A 7 -17.17 11.00 8.83
C VAL A 7 -17.53 10.12 10.01
N ASP A 8 -18.41 9.17 9.81
CA ASP A 8 -18.89 8.23 10.83
C ASP A 8 -17.90 7.12 11.10
N LEU A 9 -17.19 6.66 10.05
CA LEU A 9 -16.26 5.54 10.10
C LEU A 9 -15.13 5.79 9.09
N ALA A 10 -13.90 5.50 9.49
CA ALA A 10 -12.75 5.56 8.61
C ALA A 10 -12.00 4.22 8.60
N ILE A 11 -11.59 3.77 7.42
CA ILE A 11 -10.69 2.63 7.25
C ILE A 11 -9.39 3.16 6.67
N ASN A 12 -8.34 3.07 7.46
CA ASN A 12 -7.04 3.59 7.05
C ASN A 12 -5.91 2.92 7.86
N ARG A 13 -4.68 3.16 7.43
CA ARG A 13 -3.54 3.09 8.31
C ARG A 13 -3.47 4.40 9.08
N PHE A 14 -3.65 4.32 10.38
CA PHE A 14 -3.57 5.47 11.25
C PHE A 14 -2.17 5.52 11.89
N ASN A 15 -1.52 6.67 11.85
CA ASN A 15 -0.32 6.91 12.63
C ASN A 15 -0.69 7.18 14.08
N GLU A 16 -1.73 8.00 14.28
CA GLU A 16 -2.27 8.35 15.57
C GLU A 16 -3.80 8.38 15.49
N ILE A 17 -4.45 7.88 16.53
CA ILE A 17 -5.90 7.96 16.72
C ILE A 17 -6.12 8.48 18.13
N PRO A 18 -7.02 9.46 18.37
CA PRO A 18 -7.37 9.91 19.70
C PRO A 18 -7.78 8.72 20.59
N GLN A 19 -7.31 8.71 21.82
CA GLN A 19 -7.55 7.59 22.75
C GLN A 19 -9.04 7.28 23.00
N SER A 20 -9.89 8.29 22.83
CA SER A 20 -11.34 8.14 22.92
C SER A 20 -11.97 7.34 21.80
N PHE A 21 -11.34 7.25 20.63
CA PHE A 21 -11.89 6.57 19.47
C PHE A 21 -11.75 5.06 19.59
N HIS A 22 -12.78 4.35 19.18
CA HIS A 22 -12.72 2.90 19.02
C HIS A 22 -12.00 2.55 17.72
N GLN A 23 -11.25 1.45 17.77
CA GLN A 23 -10.57 0.93 16.59
C GLN A 23 -10.55 -0.59 16.60
N VAL A 24 -10.51 -1.18 15.42
CA VAL A 24 -10.36 -2.62 15.21
C VAL A 24 -9.51 -2.89 13.99
N LEU A 25 -8.68 -3.92 14.06
CA LEU A 25 -7.89 -4.40 12.94
C LEU A 25 -8.82 -4.98 11.86
N VAL A 26 -8.67 -4.52 10.61
CA VAL A 26 -9.37 -5.09 9.45
C VAL A 26 -8.50 -6.17 8.80
N TRP A 27 -7.23 -5.84 8.46
CA TRP A 27 -6.21 -6.81 8.03
C TRP A 27 -4.79 -6.26 8.19
N ARG A 28 -3.81 -7.16 8.05
CA ARG A 28 -2.40 -6.81 7.86
C ARG A 28 -2.02 -7.01 6.40
N ASP A 29 -1.11 -6.20 5.90
CA ASP A 29 -0.55 -6.35 4.56
C ASP A 29 0.94 -6.04 4.58
N SER A 30 1.65 -6.62 3.62
CA SER A 30 3.07 -6.39 3.36
C SER A 30 3.24 -5.61 2.06
N PHE A 31 4.47 -5.58 1.54
CA PHE A 31 4.77 -4.95 0.26
C PHE A 31 5.35 -5.96 -0.73
N SER A 32 5.03 -5.79 -2.00
CA SER A 32 5.59 -6.54 -3.11
C SER A 32 6.05 -5.58 -4.21
N CYS A 33 7.10 -5.98 -4.91
CA CYS A 33 7.57 -5.31 -6.12
C CYS A 33 6.82 -5.88 -7.32
N LEU A 34 6.19 -5.02 -8.10
CA LEU A 34 5.50 -5.33 -9.34
C LEU A 34 6.33 -4.78 -10.50
N LEU A 35 6.66 -5.62 -11.45
CA LEU A 35 7.48 -5.27 -12.61
C LEU A 35 7.12 -6.15 -13.81
N ASN A 36 7.51 -5.71 -14.99
CA ASN A 36 7.34 -6.49 -16.22
C ASN A 36 8.21 -7.76 -16.17
N ASP A 37 7.74 -8.87 -16.73
CA ASP A 37 8.48 -10.15 -16.79
C ASP A 37 9.78 -10.05 -17.62
N LYS A 38 9.87 -9.07 -18.53
CA LYS A 38 11.06 -8.75 -19.34
C LYS A 38 11.96 -7.68 -18.71
N HIS A 39 11.59 -7.15 -17.54
CA HIS A 39 12.42 -6.17 -16.87
C HIS A 39 13.80 -6.80 -16.51
N PRO A 40 14.93 -6.07 -16.64
CA PRO A 40 16.27 -6.62 -16.35
C PRO A 40 16.39 -7.25 -14.95
N ALA A 41 15.66 -6.73 -13.96
CA ALA A 41 15.63 -7.25 -12.59
C ALA A 41 14.65 -8.44 -12.40
N ALA A 42 13.92 -8.86 -13.44
CA ALA A 42 12.92 -9.94 -13.32
C ALA A 42 13.53 -11.29 -12.97
N VAL A 43 14.73 -11.58 -13.48
CA VAL A 43 15.44 -12.84 -13.24
C VAL A 43 15.97 -12.95 -11.81
N GLY A 44 16.43 -11.82 -11.23
CA GLY A 44 16.99 -11.80 -9.88
C GLY A 44 16.96 -10.41 -9.27
N LEU A 45 15.83 -10.07 -8.63
CA LEU A 45 15.70 -8.80 -7.93
C LEU A 45 16.54 -8.83 -6.65
N ASN A 46 17.58 -8.00 -6.60
CA ASN A 46 18.41 -7.76 -5.43
C ASN A 46 18.48 -6.26 -5.14
N LEU A 47 19.08 -5.87 -4.02
CA LEU A 47 19.13 -4.46 -3.60
C LEU A 47 19.79 -3.58 -4.68
N LYS A 48 20.87 -4.03 -5.30
CA LYS A 48 21.55 -3.27 -6.32
C LYS A 48 20.67 -3.05 -7.54
N SER A 49 20.09 -4.11 -8.11
CA SER A 49 19.21 -4.02 -9.28
C SER A 49 17.92 -3.22 -8.99
N TYR A 50 17.44 -3.26 -7.74
CA TYR A 50 16.33 -2.44 -7.29
C TYR A 50 16.69 -0.95 -7.28
N LEU A 51 17.86 -0.57 -6.72
CA LEU A 51 18.29 0.82 -6.63
C LEU A 51 18.69 1.42 -7.98
N ASP A 52 19.19 0.59 -8.90
CA ASP A 52 19.56 1.01 -10.27
C ASP A 52 18.32 1.24 -11.15
N ALA A 53 17.19 0.60 -10.84
CA ALA A 53 15.95 0.72 -11.59
C ALA A 53 15.25 2.07 -11.41
N GLN A 54 14.28 2.33 -12.28
CA GLN A 54 13.37 3.46 -12.18
C GLN A 54 12.10 3.05 -11.42
N HIS A 55 11.56 3.93 -10.57
CA HIS A 55 10.44 3.58 -9.70
C HIS A 55 9.20 4.44 -9.91
N ILE A 56 8.06 3.78 -9.70
CA ILE A 56 6.76 4.44 -9.56
C ILE A 56 6.50 4.67 -8.07
N TRP A 57 6.20 5.90 -7.71
CA TRP A 57 5.76 6.27 -6.37
C TRP A 57 4.27 6.57 -6.34
N VAL A 58 3.56 5.94 -5.41
CA VAL A 58 2.12 6.17 -5.21
C VAL A 58 1.90 6.90 -3.90
N SER A 59 1.28 8.08 -3.95
CA SER A 59 0.90 8.85 -2.78
C SER A 59 -0.56 9.26 -2.82
N LYS A 60 -1.38 8.66 -1.97
CA LYS A 60 -2.81 9.03 -1.84
C LYS A 60 -3.03 10.44 -1.33
N THR A 61 -2.17 10.91 -0.45
CA THR A 61 -2.37 12.20 0.24
C THR A 61 -1.99 13.39 -0.62
N GLY A 62 -1.34 13.15 -1.78
CA GLY A 62 -0.80 14.24 -2.59
C GLY A 62 0.31 15.03 -1.88
N MET A 63 0.69 14.68 -0.65
CA MET A 63 1.84 15.26 0.02
C MET A 63 3.09 14.88 -0.74
N GLY A 64 3.86 15.86 -1.17
CA GLY A 64 5.01 15.68 -2.07
C GLY A 64 4.67 15.83 -3.57
N VAL A 65 3.39 15.85 -3.96
CA VAL A 65 2.92 16.13 -5.32
C VAL A 65 2.26 17.53 -5.33
N GLY A 66 2.94 18.50 -4.78
CA GLY A 66 2.64 19.93 -4.97
C GLY A 66 3.45 20.46 -6.15
N PHE A 67 3.06 21.57 -6.69
CA PHE A 67 3.76 22.29 -7.75
C PHE A 67 5.29 22.24 -7.54
N GLY A 68 6.01 21.52 -8.42
CA GLY A 68 7.44 21.39 -8.35
C GLY A 68 7.92 20.44 -7.25
N VAL A 69 7.68 19.14 -7.41
CA VAL A 69 8.31 18.11 -6.56
C VAL A 69 9.83 18.22 -6.76
N ASN A 70 10.51 18.76 -5.76
CA ASN A 70 11.95 18.63 -5.71
C ASN A 70 12.26 17.24 -5.12
N PRO A 71 12.77 16.29 -5.93
CA PRO A 71 13.13 14.95 -5.44
C PRO A 71 14.15 14.98 -4.30
N GLU A 72 14.88 16.08 -4.16
CA GLU A 72 15.89 16.28 -3.12
C GLU A 72 15.30 16.66 -1.76
N LYS A 73 14.08 17.20 -1.73
CA LYS A 73 13.34 17.48 -0.48
C LYS A 73 12.45 16.30 -0.12
N GLN A 74 13.06 15.22 0.33
CA GLN A 74 12.42 13.95 0.68
C GLN A 74 11.64 13.96 2.01
N ALA A 75 11.42 15.11 2.60
CA ALA A 75 10.53 15.23 3.77
C ALA A 75 9.10 14.84 3.36
N GLY A 76 8.70 13.60 3.64
CA GLY A 76 7.35 13.10 3.41
C GLY A 76 7.20 11.96 2.40
N LEU A 77 8.28 11.40 1.86
CA LEU A 77 8.23 10.16 1.11
C LEU A 77 7.72 9.02 2.01
N GLY A 78 7.02 8.05 1.40
CA GLY A 78 6.30 7.02 2.14
C GLY A 78 7.19 5.95 2.77
N TRP A 79 6.57 4.90 3.26
CA TRP A 79 7.21 3.85 4.08
C TRP A 79 8.35 3.10 3.40
N ILE A 80 8.28 2.95 2.08
CA ILE A 80 9.32 2.31 1.28
C ILE A 80 10.60 3.14 1.36
N ASP A 81 10.45 4.46 1.23
CA ASP A 81 11.60 5.37 1.25
C ASP A 81 12.15 5.52 2.67
N GLN A 82 11.28 5.48 3.69
CA GLN A 82 11.70 5.40 5.09
C GLN A 82 12.47 4.09 5.40
N ALA A 83 12.05 2.97 4.80
CA ALA A 83 12.76 1.70 4.96
C ALA A 83 14.14 1.73 4.27
N LEU A 84 14.25 2.36 3.10
CA LEU A 84 15.51 2.58 2.41
C LEU A 84 16.44 3.53 3.18
N ASP A 85 15.91 4.62 3.75
CA ASP A 85 16.68 5.57 4.56
C ASP A 85 17.32 4.91 5.79
N ARG A 86 16.65 3.92 6.40
CA ARG A 86 17.23 3.15 7.53
C ARG A 86 18.49 2.38 7.17
N ILE A 87 18.67 2.05 5.90
CA ILE A 87 19.86 1.37 5.37
C ILE A 87 20.75 2.32 4.55
N GLY A 88 20.52 3.62 4.66
CA GLY A 88 21.33 4.65 3.97
C GLY A 88 21.17 4.66 2.45
N GLN A 89 20.04 4.15 1.92
CA GLN A 89 19.81 4.00 0.49
C GLN A 89 18.64 4.87 0.00
N LYS A 90 18.64 5.16 -1.30
CA LYS A 90 17.59 5.92 -1.99
C LYS A 90 17.32 5.31 -3.35
N ARG A 91 16.06 5.28 -3.77
CA ARG A 91 15.65 4.84 -5.10
C ARG A 91 15.40 6.03 -6.04
N LYS A 92 15.47 5.77 -7.35
CA LYS A 92 15.21 6.76 -8.40
C LYS A 92 13.72 6.75 -8.74
N ILE A 93 12.98 7.77 -8.33
CA ILE A 93 11.56 7.89 -8.64
C ILE A 93 11.40 8.65 -9.95
N SER A 94 10.81 8.01 -10.96
CA SER A 94 10.57 8.58 -12.28
C SER A 94 9.11 8.92 -12.54
N VAL A 95 8.19 8.25 -11.84
CA VAL A 95 6.76 8.47 -12.01
C VAL A 95 6.11 8.66 -10.65
N PHE A 96 5.31 9.71 -10.53
CA PHE A 96 4.44 9.99 -9.38
C PHE A 96 2.99 9.81 -9.78
N THR A 97 2.22 9.08 -9.00
CA THR A 97 0.78 8.93 -9.20
C THR A 97 0.01 8.99 -7.87
N ARG A 98 -1.25 9.41 -7.94
CA ARG A 98 -2.19 9.37 -6.81
C ARG A 98 -3.07 8.12 -6.80
N HIS A 99 -3.04 7.36 -7.88
CA HIS A 99 -3.96 6.26 -8.12
C HIS A 99 -3.23 4.92 -8.08
N TYR A 100 -3.63 4.05 -7.18
CA TYR A 100 -3.07 2.70 -7.06
C TYR A 100 -3.36 1.78 -8.26
N GLN A 101 -4.25 2.17 -9.17
CA GLN A 101 -4.52 1.42 -10.41
C GLN A 101 -3.47 1.67 -11.50
N MET A 102 -2.81 2.82 -11.48
CA MET A 102 -1.84 3.22 -12.51
C MET A 102 -0.55 2.39 -12.55
N PRO A 103 0.04 1.99 -11.41
CA PRO A 103 1.33 1.30 -11.42
C PRO A 103 1.38 0.06 -12.30
N GLY A 104 0.34 -0.79 -12.28
CA GLY A 104 0.31 -2.00 -13.11
C GLY A 104 0.28 -1.67 -14.61
N LEU A 105 -0.50 -0.66 -15.00
CA LEU A 105 -0.57 -0.23 -16.41
C LEU A 105 0.77 0.33 -16.91
N LEU A 106 1.45 1.09 -16.06
CA LEU A 106 2.75 1.68 -16.39
C LEU A 106 3.85 0.61 -16.43
N ALA A 107 3.94 -0.23 -15.40
CA ALA A 107 4.96 -1.27 -15.30
C ALA A 107 4.81 -2.36 -16.37
N ALA A 108 3.62 -2.54 -16.95
CA ALA A 108 3.42 -3.48 -18.06
C ALA A 108 4.13 -3.06 -19.36
N ASN A 109 4.32 -1.75 -19.57
CA ASN A 109 4.80 -1.20 -20.85
C ASN A 109 6.20 -0.59 -20.81
N VAL A 110 6.78 -0.41 -19.63
CA VAL A 110 8.09 0.25 -19.44
C VAL A 110 8.88 -0.41 -18.33
N ASP A 111 10.19 -0.22 -18.33
CA ASP A 111 11.12 -0.78 -17.33
C ASP A 111 11.03 -0.05 -15.99
N LEU A 112 9.88 -0.16 -15.35
CA LEU A 112 9.59 0.47 -14.06
C LEU A 112 9.28 -0.58 -12.99
N ILE A 113 9.73 -0.32 -11.78
CA ILE A 113 9.36 -1.10 -10.60
C ILE A 113 8.35 -0.29 -9.76
N ALA A 114 7.22 -0.92 -9.43
CA ALA A 114 6.28 -0.40 -8.47
C ALA A 114 6.31 -1.24 -7.18
N THR A 115 6.68 -0.64 -6.06
CA THR A 115 6.54 -1.29 -4.75
C THR A 115 5.21 -0.89 -4.14
N LEU A 116 4.31 -1.85 -3.98
CA LEU A 116 2.91 -1.65 -3.61
C LEU A 116 2.52 -2.53 -2.43
N PRO A 117 1.42 -2.23 -1.70
CA PRO A 117 0.77 -3.19 -0.84
C PRO A 117 0.51 -4.51 -1.59
N SER A 118 0.88 -5.63 -0.98
CA SER A 118 0.94 -6.93 -1.66
C SER A 118 -0.41 -7.37 -2.24
N ARG A 119 -1.53 -7.04 -1.57
CA ARG A 119 -2.87 -7.32 -2.10
C ARG A 119 -3.14 -6.59 -3.41
N ILE A 120 -2.81 -5.31 -3.47
CA ILE A 120 -2.98 -4.49 -4.69
C ILE A 120 -2.04 -5.00 -5.79
N ALA A 121 -0.81 -5.32 -5.45
CA ALA A 121 0.16 -5.85 -6.39
C ALA A 121 -0.31 -7.17 -7.01
N ARG A 122 -0.85 -8.11 -6.21
CA ARG A 122 -1.41 -9.38 -6.70
C ARG A 122 -2.59 -9.18 -7.65
N ILE A 123 -3.49 -8.23 -7.37
CA ILE A 123 -4.61 -7.92 -8.26
C ILE A 123 -4.10 -7.43 -9.61
N GLN A 124 -3.09 -6.58 -9.63
CA GLN A 124 -2.53 -6.02 -10.86
C GLN A 124 -1.66 -7.02 -11.62
N ALA A 125 -0.99 -7.94 -10.92
CA ALA A 125 -0.20 -8.99 -11.53
C ALA A 125 -1.04 -10.04 -12.30
N LYS A 126 -2.37 -10.06 -12.11
CA LYS A 126 -3.27 -10.88 -12.95
C LYS A 126 -3.33 -10.39 -14.40
N ASN A 127 -2.95 -9.14 -14.64
CA ASN A 127 -2.81 -8.60 -15.97
C ASN A 127 -1.49 -9.12 -16.60
N GLN A 128 -1.50 -9.28 -17.92
CA GLN A 128 -0.44 -9.90 -18.70
C GLN A 128 0.94 -9.24 -18.50
N ASN A 129 1.99 -10.06 -18.49
CA ASN A 129 3.39 -9.66 -18.48
C ASN A 129 3.88 -8.97 -17.19
N LEU A 130 3.15 -9.10 -16.09
CA LEU A 130 3.58 -8.59 -14.79
C LEU A 130 3.93 -9.75 -13.85
N ILE A 131 5.02 -9.60 -13.13
CA ILE A 131 5.45 -10.54 -12.09
C ILE A 131 5.58 -9.83 -10.75
N LEU A 132 5.45 -10.62 -9.69
CA LEU A 132 5.68 -10.19 -8.32
C LEU A 132 7.02 -10.69 -7.83
N LYS A 133 7.71 -9.83 -7.10
CA LYS A 133 8.94 -10.17 -6.36
C LYS A 133 8.86 -9.58 -4.96
N ASP A 134 9.53 -10.21 -4.03
CA ASP A 134 9.69 -9.64 -2.70
C ASP A 134 10.66 -8.45 -2.76
N PRO A 135 10.41 -7.40 -1.97
CA PRO A 135 11.37 -6.31 -1.83
C PRO A 135 12.71 -6.84 -1.32
N PRO A 136 13.85 -6.43 -1.93
CA PRO A 136 15.16 -6.93 -1.52
C PRO A 136 15.73 -6.27 -0.25
N PHE A 137 14.87 -5.68 0.56
CA PHE A 137 15.15 -5.09 1.86
C PHE A 137 13.91 -5.16 2.74
N TYR A 138 14.09 -5.07 4.04
CA TYR A 138 12.99 -5.17 4.99
C TYR A 138 12.10 -3.91 4.97
N ILE A 139 10.82 -4.13 4.70
CA ILE A 139 9.77 -3.12 4.85
C ILE A 139 8.78 -3.67 5.88
N PRO A 140 8.54 -2.97 7.01
CA PRO A 140 7.58 -3.42 8.01
C PRO A 140 6.18 -3.62 7.41
N GLU A 141 5.50 -4.67 7.84
CA GLU A 141 4.06 -4.82 7.59
C GLU A 141 3.28 -3.64 8.15
N PHE A 142 2.12 -3.41 7.59
CA PHE A 142 1.21 -2.39 8.10
C PHE A 142 -0.16 -2.95 8.42
N GLU A 143 -0.83 -2.28 9.36
CA GLU A 143 -2.19 -2.62 9.77
C GLU A 143 -3.18 -1.64 9.14
N LEU A 144 -4.18 -2.19 8.44
CA LEU A 144 -5.36 -1.44 8.06
C LEU A 144 -6.38 -1.58 9.18
N LYS A 145 -6.75 -0.46 9.78
CA LYS A 145 -7.70 -0.42 10.89
C LYS A 145 -8.96 0.33 10.51
N MET A 146 -10.06 -0.07 11.10
CA MET A 146 -11.31 0.67 11.08
C MET A 146 -11.44 1.43 12.41
N ALA A 147 -11.74 2.72 12.33
CA ALA A 147 -11.90 3.59 13.50
C ALA A 147 -13.24 4.34 13.43
N TRP A 148 -13.83 4.64 14.61
CA TRP A 148 -15.09 5.38 14.73
C TRP A 148 -15.20 6.13 16.05
N CYS A 149 -16.05 7.17 16.06
CA CYS A 149 -16.34 7.97 17.25
C CYS A 149 -17.07 7.16 18.33
N PRO A 150 -16.81 7.37 19.63
CA PRO A 150 -17.51 6.72 20.73
C PRO A 150 -19.04 6.85 20.68
N LEU A 151 -19.55 7.98 20.24
CA LEU A 151 -20.99 8.24 20.12
C LEU A 151 -21.71 7.22 19.22
N LEU A 152 -21.03 6.67 18.21
CA LEU A 152 -21.57 5.69 17.29
C LEU A 152 -21.34 4.24 17.72
N HIS A 153 -20.68 4.03 18.88
CA HIS A 153 -20.28 2.69 19.30
C HIS A 153 -21.48 1.73 19.47
N HIS A 154 -22.53 2.22 20.09
CA HIS A 154 -23.75 1.45 20.38
C HIS A 154 -24.86 1.62 19.34
N HIS A 155 -24.67 2.49 18.33
CA HIS A 155 -25.69 2.74 17.32
C HIS A 155 -25.91 1.47 16.45
N PRO A 156 -27.16 0.94 16.35
CA PRO A 156 -27.41 -0.37 15.73
C PRO A 156 -26.94 -0.47 14.28
N ALA A 157 -27.30 0.50 13.44
CA ALA A 157 -26.92 0.50 12.02
C ALA A 157 -25.40 0.61 11.84
N HIS A 158 -24.73 1.43 12.67
CA HIS A 158 -23.28 1.56 12.62
C HIS A 158 -22.57 0.28 13.09
N ARG A 159 -23.14 -0.40 14.10
CA ARG A 159 -22.65 -1.72 14.56
C ARG A 159 -22.78 -2.77 13.47
N TRP A 160 -23.93 -2.81 12.80
CA TRP A 160 -24.15 -3.70 11.65
C TRP A 160 -23.13 -3.45 10.53
N LEU A 161 -22.90 -2.19 10.15
CA LEU A 161 -21.91 -1.82 9.13
C LEU A 161 -20.50 -2.31 9.48
N ARG A 162 -20.06 -2.09 10.73
CA ARG A 162 -18.74 -2.57 11.18
C ARG A 162 -18.61 -4.10 11.09
N GLN A 163 -19.66 -4.81 11.51
CA GLN A 163 -19.69 -6.28 11.44
C GLN A 163 -19.64 -6.77 9.99
N LEU A 164 -20.39 -6.13 9.10
CA LEU A 164 -20.36 -6.44 7.67
C LEU A 164 -18.96 -6.23 7.06
N ILE A 165 -18.32 -5.12 7.36
CA ILE A 165 -16.96 -4.83 6.88
C ILE A 165 -15.98 -5.92 7.35
N LEU A 166 -16.02 -6.29 8.63
CA LEU A 166 -15.14 -7.32 9.17
C LEU A 166 -15.45 -8.71 8.60
N TYR A 167 -16.71 -9.02 8.36
CA TYR A 167 -17.11 -10.25 7.70
C TYR A 167 -16.54 -10.34 6.29
N VAL A 168 -16.74 -9.31 5.47
CA VAL A 168 -16.20 -9.25 4.10
C VAL A 168 -14.67 -9.33 4.09
N ALA A 169 -14.00 -8.61 5.00
CA ALA A 169 -12.55 -8.66 5.12
C ALA A 169 -12.05 -10.09 5.42
N ARG A 170 -12.74 -10.83 6.31
CA ARG A 170 -12.38 -12.23 6.59
C ARG A 170 -12.57 -13.13 5.38
N GLN A 171 -13.67 -12.98 4.62
CA GLN A 171 -13.89 -13.76 3.41
C GLN A 171 -12.79 -13.56 2.39
N ILE A 172 -12.37 -12.31 2.17
CA ILE A 172 -11.26 -11.97 1.27
C ILE A 172 -9.96 -12.65 1.73
N ILE A 173 -9.64 -12.61 3.03
CA ILE A 173 -8.45 -13.25 3.58
C ILE A 173 -8.49 -14.77 3.40
N GLU A 174 -9.63 -15.39 3.66
CA GLU A 174 -9.80 -16.84 3.51
C GLU A 174 -9.66 -17.29 2.05
N GLU A 175 -10.24 -16.53 1.10
CA GLU A 175 -10.11 -16.80 -0.34
C GLU A 175 -8.66 -16.70 -0.80
N GLU A 176 -7.93 -15.67 -0.36
CA GLU A 176 -6.51 -15.53 -0.68
C GLU A 176 -5.66 -16.67 -0.11
N ASN A 177 -5.91 -17.07 1.13
CA ASN A 177 -5.21 -18.18 1.76
C ASN A 177 -5.47 -19.51 1.03
N ARG A 178 -6.71 -19.75 0.59
CA ARG A 178 -7.03 -20.95 -0.23
C ARG A 178 -6.30 -20.93 -1.58
N ALA A 179 -6.26 -19.79 -2.25
CA ALA A 179 -5.54 -19.65 -3.51
C ALA A 179 -4.03 -19.88 -3.35
N TYR A 180 -3.47 -19.59 -2.18
CA TYR A 180 -2.06 -19.81 -1.87
C TYR A 180 -1.72 -21.29 -1.60
N LEU A 181 -2.68 -22.06 -1.10
CA LEU A 181 -2.50 -23.50 -0.80
C LEU A 181 -2.65 -24.39 -2.05
N LEU A 182 -3.19 -23.85 -3.14
CA LEU A 182 -3.45 -24.55 -4.40
C LEU A 182 -2.39 -24.31 -5.49
N ASN A 183 -1.42 -23.43 -5.25
CA ASN A 183 -0.28 -23.13 -6.12
C ASN A 183 1.05 -23.57 -5.49
#